data_8836073fc78a809d171eaf1dbcf427ba
#
_entry.id   8836073fc78a809d171eaf1dbcf427ba
#
_cell.length_a   1.000
_cell.length_b   1.000
_cell.length_c   1.000
_cell.angle_alpha   90.00
_cell.angle_beta   90.00
_cell.angle_gamma   90.00
#
_symmetry.space_group_name_H-M   'P 1'
#
loop_
_entity.id
_entity.type
_entity.pdbx_description
1 polymer ?
#
loop_
_entity_poly.entity_id
_entity_poly.type
_entity_poly.pdbx_seq_one_letter_code
_entity_poly.pdbx_strand_id
1 'polypeptide(L)'
;SALDTSVKKLMFLGSSCIYPAKCPQPMKEEYLLTGPLEPTNEGYALAKIAGLKLAAYFYRQHNFKSICLMPCNLYGPNDSFDLQNSHVLSALVKKFVDADQENKKEVVLWGSGIARREFMHADDLAHIGTALMDKIKTPDIINIGTGTDISIKQLATLVARKAGYKGSVIWDTSMPDGMLKKRMDVSKMLALGFKPKIPLEKGIDGMISEYRKLTNA
;
A
#
# COMPACT_ATOMS: atom_id res chain seq x y z
N SER A 1 26.09 -10.83 6.84
CA SER A 1 24.79 -11.03 6.15
C SER A 1 23.91 -12.02 6.92
N ALA A 2 22.62 -12.19 6.50
CA ALA A 2 21.73 -13.16 7.15
C ALA A 2 22.24 -14.61 7.05
N LEU A 3 23.03 -14.94 6.03
CA LEU A 3 23.67 -16.26 5.87
C LEU A 3 24.77 -16.51 6.89
N ASP A 4 25.48 -15.48 7.33
CA ASP A 4 26.62 -15.58 8.24
C ASP A 4 26.17 -15.54 9.72
N THR A 5 24.86 -15.50 9.93
CA THR A 5 24.23 -15.41 11.24
C THR A 5 23.27 -16.57 11.49
N SER A 6 22.67 -16.63 12.66
CA SER A 6 21.68 -17.66 13.02
C SER A 6 20.29 -17.46 12.38
N VAL A 7 20.11 -16.49 11.47
CA VAL A 7 18.85 -16.24 10.79
C VAL A 7 18.49 -17.43 9.90
N LYS A 8 17.37 -18.05 10.17
CA LYS A 8 16.93 -19.27 9.45
C LYS A 8 16.03 -18.97 8.26
N LYS A 9 15.39 -17.79 8.23
CA LYS A 9 14.41 -17.41 7.20
C LYS A 9 14.24 -15.89 7.13
N LEU A 10 14.04 -15.37 5.92
CA LEU A 10 13.82 -13.95 5.64
C LEU A 10 12.41 -13.71 5.11
N MET A 11 11.70 -12.73 5.64
CA MET A 11 10.55 -12.13 4.98
C MET A 11 11.02 -10.87 4.25
N PHE A 12 10.90 -10.88 2.93
CA PHE A 12 11.19 -9.71 2.10
C PHE A 12 9.88 -9.00 1.74
N LEU A 13 9.73 -7.77 2.17
CA LEU A 13 8.61 -6.92 1.77
C LEU A 13 8.98 -6.16 0.49
N GLY A 14 8.43 -6.62 -0.62
CA GLY A 14 8.46 -5.93 -1.89
C GLY A 14 7.43 -4.80 -1.96
N SER A 15 6.86 -4.59 -3.13
CA SER A 15 5.83 -3.57 -3.36
C SER A 15 5.06 -3.89 -4.63
N SER A 16 3.83 -3.46 -4.73
CA SER A 16 3.06 -3.43 -5.99
C SER A 16 3.69 -2.53 -7.07
N CYS A 17 4.67 -1.70 -6.74
CA CYS A 17 5.40 -0.86 -7.70
C CYS A 17 6.35 -1.65 -8.62
N ILE A 18 6.63 -2.92 -8.33
CA ILE A 18 7.49 -3.77 -9.16
C ILE A 18 6.84 -4.19 -10.49
N TYR A 19 5.53 -4.04 -10.61
CA TYR A 19 4.80 -4.40 -11.82
C TYR A 19 4.88 -3.30 -12.88
N PRO A 20 4.81 -3.67 -14.18
CA PRO A 20 4.85 -2.69 -15.26
C PRO A 20 3.76 -1.62 -15.12
N ALA A 21 4.09 -0.39 -15.53
CA ALA A 21 3.15 0.74 -15.51
C ALA A 21 1.86 0.47 -16.29
N LYS A 22 1.94 -0.32 -17.36
CA LYS A 22 0.82 -0.70 -18.24
C LYS A 22 0.59 -2.22 -18.25
N CYS A 23 0.52 -2.85 -17.07
CA CYS A 23 0.14 -4.26 -17.02
C CYS A 23 -1.38 -4.43 -16.91
N PRO A 24 -1.93 -5.60 -17.31
CA PRO A 24 -3.35 -5.91 -17.13
C PRO A 24 -3.75 -5.86 -15.65
N GLN A 25 -5.04 -5.58 -15.41
CA GLN A 25 -5.60 -5.50 -14.06
C GLN A 25 -6.65 -6.59 -13.83
N PRO A 26 -6.63 -7.27 -12.68
CA PRO A 26 -5.72 -7.11 -11.55
C PRO A 26 -4.29 -7.58 -11.84
N MET A 27 -3.30 -6.96 -11.15
CA MET A 27 -1.87 -7.27 -11.35
C MET A 27 -1.53 -8.63 -10.76
N LYS A 28 -1.06 -9.55 -11.62
CA LYS A 28 -0.62 -10.88 -11.23
C LYS A 28 0.89 -10.95 -11.02
N GLU A 29 1.36 -11.88 -10.19
CA GLU A 29 2.78 -12.07 -9.90
C GLU A 29 3.62 -12.41 -11.15
N GLU A 30 3.01 -13.06 -12.14
CA GLU A 30 3.63 -13.40 -13.43
C GLU A 30 3.94 -12.18 -14.32
N TYR A 31 3.37 -11.00 -13.99
CA TYR A 31 3.63 -9.77 -14.75
C TYR A 31 4.94 -9.08 -14.37
N LEU A 32 5.68 -9.61 -13.38
CA LEU A 32 6.98 -9.10 -13.01
C LEU A 32 7.95 -9.11 -14.22
N LEU A 33 8.54 -7.94 -14.54
CA LEU A 33 9.50 -7.76 -15.63
C LEU A 33 8.94 -8.01 -17.05
N THR A 34 7.63 -7.88 -17.26
CA THR A 34 7.01 -8.03 -18.59
C THR A 34 6.88 -6.71 -19.36
N GLY A 35 7.30 -5.59 -18.78
CA GLY A 35 7.22 -4.28 -19.42
C GLY A 35 7.90 -3.19 -18.60
N PRO A 36 7.90 -1.94 -19.10
CA PRO A 36 8.52 -0.79 -18.43
C PRO A 36 7.85 -0.49 -17.08
N LEU A 37 8.66 -0.06 -16.13
CA LEU A 37 8.21 0.39 -14.80
C LEU A 37 7.62 1.80 -14.87
N GLU A 38 6.94 2.21 -13.81
CA GLU A 38 6.44 3.59 -13.66
C GLU A 38 7.62 4.56 -13.46
N PRO A 39 7.85 5.52 -14.37
CA PRO A 39 9.04 6.37 -14.33
C PRO A 39 9.25 7.14 -13.03
N THR A 40 8.15 7.58 -12.39
CA THR A 40 8.21 8.41 -11.18
C THR A 40 8.74 7.67 -9.95
N ASN A 41 8.73 6.33 -9.96
CA ASN A 41 9.22 5.50 -8.86
C ASN A 41 10.11 4.33 -9.32
N GLU A 42 10.67 4.42 -10.52
CA GLU A 42 11.46 3.35 -11.14
C GLU A 42 12.64 2.90 -10.27
N GLY A 43 13.39 3.84 -9.70
CA GLY A 43 14.52 3.52 -8.82
C GLY A 43 14.12 2.68 -7.60
N TYR A 44 12.98 3.03 -6.96
CA TYR A 44 12.42 2.25 -5.87
C TYR A 44 11.98 0.85 -6.33
N ALA A 45 11.29 0.76 -7.46
CA ALA A 45 10.83 -0.49 -8.02
C ALA A 45 12.01 -1.43 -8.36
N LEU A 46 13.06 -0.91 -8.99
CA LEU A 46 14.29 -1.64 -9.30
C LEU A 46 14.96 -2.19 -8.03
N ALA A 47 15.07 -1.40 -6.98
CA ALA A 47 15.63 -1.84 -5.70
C ALA A 47 14.82 -3.01 -5.12
N LYS A 48 13.48 -2.95 -5.17
CA LYS A 48 12.60 -4.03 -4.73
C LYS A 48 12.71 -5.27 -5.61
N ILE A 49 12.81 -5.13 -6.93
CA ILE A 49 13.05 -6.25 -7.86
C ILE A 49 14.40 -6.91 -7.58
N ALA A 50 15.45 -6.14 -7.36
CA ALA A 50 16.78 -6.66 -7.02
C ALA A 50 16.72 -7.50 -5.74
N GLY A 51 16.05 -7.04 -4.68
CA GLY A 51 15.87 -7.79 -3.45
C GLY A 51 15.12 -9.12 -3.66
N LEU A 52 14.07 -9.13 -4.48
CA LEU A 52 13.35 -10.34 -4.85
C LEU A 52 14.24 -11.36 -5.56
N LYS A 53 15.02 -10.89 -6.55
CA LYS A 53 15.94 -11.75 -7.31
C LYS A 53 17.05 -12.29 -6.42
N LEU A 54 17.60 -11.46 -5.53
CA LEU A 54 18.59 -11.91 -4.54
C LEU A 54 18.01 -13.02 -3.65
N ALA A 55 16.80 -12.86 -3.10
CA ALA A 55 16.16 -13.90 -2.31
C ALA A 55 16.06 -15.23 -3.08
N ALA A 56 15.68 -15.18 -4.37
CA ALA A 56 15.61 -16.36 -5.23
C ALA A 56 16.98 -16.99 -5.50
N TYR A 57 18.02 -16.19 -5.71
CA TYR A 57 19.38 -16.70 -5.94
C TYR A 57 19.98 -17.31 -4.67
N PHE A 58 19.82 -16.69 -3.53
CA PHE A 58 20.28 -17.25 -2.25
C PHE A 58 19.55 -18.56 -1.89
N TYR A 59 18.28 -18.68 -2.24
CA TYR A 59 17.58 -19.95 -2.11
C TYR A 59 18.20 -21.04 -2.98
N ARG A 60 18.48 -20.74 -4.26
CA ARG A 60 19.08 -21.70 -5.20
C ARG A 60 20.50 -22.12 -4.81
N GLN A 61 21.33 -21.17 -4.36
CA GLN A 61 22.75 -21.42 -4.07
C GLN A 61 22.97 -21.98 -2.67
N HIS A 62 22.18 -21.55 -1.68
CA HIS A 62 22.44 -21.81 -0.28
C HIS A 62 21.25 -22.48 0.44
N ASN A 63 20.17 -22.79 -0.27
CA ASN A 63 18.91 -23.24 0.33
C ASN A 63 18.39 -22.30 1.43
N PHE A 64 18.76 -21.00 1.36
CA PHE A 64 18.34 -20.01 2.33
C PHE A 64 16.87 -19.65 2.15
N LYS A 65 16.06 -20.03 3.11
CA LYS A 65 14.61 -19.90 3.03
C LYS A 65 14.18 -18.43 3.09
N SER A 66 13.28 -18.04 2.21
CA SER A 66 12.69 -16.70 2.23
C SER A 66 11.23 -16.74 1.75
N ILE A 67 10.51 -15.68 2.04
CA ILE A 67 9.17 -15.41 1.53
C ILE A 67 9.16 -13.97 1.01
N CYS A 68 8.56 -13.75 -0.16
CA CYS A 68 8.51 -12.45 -0.80
C CYS A 68 7.06 -11.97 -0.91
N LEU A 69 6.68 -10.98 -0.12
CA LEU A 69 5.33 -10.43 -0.07
C LEU A 69 5.26 -9.10 -0.82
N MET A 70 4.28 -8.98 -1.73
CA MET A 70 4.01 -7.77 -2.50
C MET A 70 2.77 -7.09 -1.95
N PRO A 71 2.88 -6.19 -0.96
CA PRO A 71 1.72 -5.49 -0.44
C PRO A 71 1.19 -4.45 -1.44
N CYS A 72 -0.13 -4.23 -1.40
CA CYS A 72 -0.79 -3.06 -1.98
C CYS A 72 -0.46 -1.81 -1.14
N ASN A 73 -1.20 -0.68 -1.29
CA ASN A 73 -0.96 0.48 -0.45
C ASN A 73 -1.35 0.18 1.00
N LEU A 74 -0.37 0.26 1.87
CA LEU A 74 -0.56 0.08 3.31
C LEU A 74 -0.94 1.39 3.97
N TYR A 75 -1.67 1.29 5.06
CA TYR A 75 -2.00 2.39 5.96
C TYR A 75 -2.23 1.83 7.38
N GLY A 76 -2.17 2.67 8.39
CA GLY A 76 -2.44 2.26 9.77
C GLY A 76 -1.69 3.09 10.80
N PRO A 77 -1.61 2.60 12.05
CA PRO A 77 -0.92 3.28 13.13
C PRO A 77 0.54 3.57 12.81
N ASN A 78 1.03 4.71 13.31
CA ASN A 78 2.40 5.21 13.09
C ASN A 78 2.71 5.58 11.63
N ASP A 79 1.70 5.79 10.79
CA ASP A 79 1.93 6.31 9.44
C ASP A 79 2.34 7.78 9.48
N SER A 80 3.11 8.24 8.47
CA SER A 80 3.51 9.63 8.37
C SER A 80 2.37 10.50 7.87
N PHE A 81 2.11 11.62 8.56
CA PHE A 81 1.17 12.64 8.13
C PHE A 81 1.85 13.86 7.48
N ASP A 82 3.14 13.77 7.15
CA ASP A 82 3.85 14.80 6.42
C ASP A 82 3.35 14.90 4.98
N LEU A 83 2.77 16.05 4.59
CA LEU A 83 2.18 16.23 3.26
C LEU A 83 3.17 16.11 2.08
N GLN A 84 4.47 16.24 2.33
CA GLN A 84 5.49 16.11 1.29
C GLN A 84 5.84 14.64 1.02
N ASN A 85 5.78 13.79 2.05
CA ASN A 85 6.30 12.42 2.01
C ASN A 85 5.26 11.35 2.33
N SER A 86 4.04 11.73 2.75
CA SER A 86 3.01 10.76 3.15
C SER A 86 2.28 10.15 1.97
N HIS A 87 1.75 8.95 2.20
CA HIS A 87 0.84 8.31 1.26
C HIS A 87 -0.52 9.01 1.21
N VAL A 88 -1.26 8.80 0.11
CA VAL A 88 -2.50 9.52 -0.18
C VAL A 88 -3.55 9.45 0.95
N LEU A 89 -3.69 8.31 1.63
CA LEU A 89 -4.68 8.17 2.71
C LEU A 89 -4.32 9.03 3.91
N SER A 90 -3.07 9.00 4.35
CA SER A 90 -2.55 9.80 5.47
C SER A 90 -2.63 11.30 5.16
N ALA A 91 -2.30 11.68 3.91
CA ALA A 91 -2.45 13.07 3.45
C ALA A 91 -3.92 13.53 3.48
N LEU A 92 -4.88 12.68 3.07
CA LEU A 92 -6.30 13.00 3.13
C LEU A 92 -6.79 13.13 4.58
N VAL A 93 -6.38 12.22 5.47
CA VAL A 93 -6.73 12.31 6.90
C VAL A 93 -6.26 13.64 7.48
N LYS A 94 -4.98 13.98 7.27
CA LYS A 94 -4.44 15.27 7.72
C LYS A 94 -5.23 16.43 7.16
N LYS A 95 -5.38 16.51 5.84
CA LYS A 95 -6.05 17.64 5.18
C LYS A 95 -7.48 17.86 5.70
N PHE A 96 -8.24 16.80 5.88
CA PHE A 96 -9.64 16.92 6.29
C PHE A 96 -9.81 17.15 7.79
N VAL A 97 -8.95 16.57 8.64
CA VAL A 97 -8.98 16.86 10.08
C VAL A 97 -8.55 18.30 10.36
N ASP A 98 -7.45 18.78 9.75
CA ASP A 98 -7.00 20.16 9.90
C ASP A 98 -8.09 21.14 9.39
N ALA A 99 -8.70 20.82 8.23
CA ALA A 99 -9.74 21.67 7.65
C ALA A 99 -11.02 21.74 8.51
N ASP A 100 -11.40 20.63 9.16
CA ASP A 100 -12.52 20.60 10.12
C ASP A 100 -12.20 21.45 11.36
N GLN A 101 -11.02 21.26 11.95
CA GLN A 101 -10.57 22.03 13.14
C GLN A 101 -10.45 23.53 12.87
N GLU A 102 -9.95 23.90 11.69
CA GLU A 102 -9.77 25.30 11.29
C GLU A 102 -11.03 25.92 10.64
N ASN A 103 -12.13 25.19 10.55
CA ASN A 103 -13.38 25.60 9.90
C ASN A 103 -13.16 26.10 8.45
N LYS A 104 -12.26 25.46 7.71
CA LYS A 104 -11.98 25.80 6.32
C LYS A 104 -13.20 25.52 5.43
N LYS A 105 -13.50 26.46 4.54
CA LYS A 105 -14.61 26.30 3.58
C LYS A 105 -14.26 25.34 2.44
N GLU A 106 -12.99 25.24 2.09
CA GLU A 106 -12.52 24.47 0.93
C GLU A 106 -11.25 23.70 1.23
N VAL A 107 -11.16 22.47 0.66
CA VAL A 107 -9.92 21.66 0.64
C VAL A 107 -9.58 21.36 -0.81
N VAL A 108 -8.36 21.73 -1.22
CA VAL A 108 -7.85 21.44 -2.57
C VAL A 108 -7.13 20.10 -2.59
N LEU A 109 -7.53 19.23 -3.51
CA LEU A 109 -6.92 17.93 -3.79
C LEU A 109 -6.39 17.90 -5.23
N TRP A 110 -5.26 17.21 -5.42
CA TRP A 110 -4.61 17.10 -6.72
C TRP A 110 -5.27 16.07 -7.62
N GLY A 111 -5.22 16.33 -8.95
CA GLY A 111 -5.74 15.45 -9.99
C GLY A 111 -7.25 15.54 -10.15
N SER A 112 -7.83 14.60 -10.87
CA SER A 112 -9.28 14.49 -11.09
C SER A 112 -9.98 13.61 -10.05
N GLY A 113 -9.23 12.85 -9.26
CA GLY A 113 -9.75 11.88 -8.31
C GLY A 113 -10.28 10.59 -8.93
N ILE A 114 -10.15 10.37 -10.25
CA ILE A 114 -10.63 9.14 -10.94
C ILE A 114 -9.70 7.95 -10.70
N ALA A 115 -8.42 8.18 -10.41
CA ALA A 115 -7.45 7.14 -10.16
C ALA A 115 -7.93 6.20 -9.05
N ARG A 116 -7.72 4.89 -9.26
CA ARG A 116 -8.19 3.84 -8.33
C ARG A 116 -7.02 3.17 -7.64
N ARG A 117 -7.14 3.00 -6.34
CA ARG A 117 -6.11 2.37 -5.49
C ARG A 117 -6.72 1.35 -4.56
N GLU A 118 -5.93 0.36 -4.23
CA GLU A 118 -6.22 -0.65 -3.24
C GLU A 118 -5.51 -0.29 -1.93
N PHE A 119 -6.22 -0.43 -0.79
CA PHE A 119 -5.71 -0.11 0.54
C PHE A 119 -5.90 -1.28 1.49
N MET A 120 -4.88 -1.56 2.30
CA MET A 120 -4.90 -2.61 3.30
C MET A 120 -4.27 -2.12 4.60
N HIS A 121 -4.85 -2.48 5.73
CA HIS A 121 -4.33 -2.12 7.03
C HIS A 121 -3.01 -2.84 7.32
N ALA A 122 -2.04 -2.14 7.92
CA ALA A 122 -0.72 -2.68 8.22
C ALA A 122 -0.77 -3.90 9.15
N ASP A 123 -1.70 -3.93 10.12
CA ASP A 123 -1.88 -5.09 11.02
C ASP A 123 -2.35 -6.34 10.26
N ASP A 124 -3.15 -6.20 9.21
CA ASP A 124 -3.53 -7.34 8.37
C ASP A 124 -2.30 -7.89 7.61
N LEU A 125 -1.42 -7.01 7.08
CA LEU A 125 -0.16 -7.46 6.50
C LEU A 125 0.71 -8.17 7.53
N ALA A 126 0.87 -7.61 8.72
CA ALA A 126 1.67 -8.21 9.78
C ALA A 126 1.15 -9.60 10.19
N HIS A 127 -0.17 -9.71 10.39
CA HIS A 127 -0.83 -10.97 10.73
C HIS A 127 -0.67 -12.02 9.62
N ILE A 128 -0.96 -11.66 8.36
CA ILE A 128 -0.86 -12.57 7.22
C ILE A 128 0.62 -12.93 6.97
N GLY A 129 1.52 -11.97 7.01
CA GLY A 129 2.94 -12.17 6.77
C GLY A 129 3.57 -13.12 7.78
N THR A 130 3.31 -12.92 9.08
CA THR A 130 3.82 -13.81 10.13
C THR A 130 3.29 -15.23 9.99
N ALA A 131 2.00 -15.40 9.70
CA ALA A 131 1.42 -16.73 9.49
C ALA A 131 1.97 -17.41 8.22
N LEU A 132 2.27 -16.67 7.16
CA LEU A 132 2.91 -17.18 5.95
C LEU A 132 4.38 -17.58 6.17
N MET A 133 5.07 -16.97 7.14
CA MET A 133 6.45 -17.36 7.47
C MET A 133 6.57 -18.83 7.85
N ASP A 134 5.57 -19.42 8.48
CA ASP A 134 5.60 -20.85 8.86
C ASP A 134 5.23 -21.76 7.68
N LYS A 135 4.35 -21.32 6.79
CA LYS A 135 3.81 -22.12 5.68
C LYS A 135 4.70 -22.14 4.44
N ILE A 136 5.24 -21.00 4.04
CA ILE A 136 5.99 -20.85 2.80
C ILE A 136 7.49 -21.01 3.08
N LYS A 137 8.18 -21.83 2.27
CA LYS A 137 9.61 -22.13 2.42
C LYS A 137 10.45 -21.69 1.22
N THR A 138 9.79 -21.21 0.18
CA THR A 138 10.38 -20.82 -1.12
C THR A 138 10.26 -19.31 -1.30
N PRO A 139 11.15 -18.68 -2.08
CA PRO A 139 11.10 -17.23 -2.36
C PRO A 139 10.02 -16.87 -3.38
N ASP A 140 8.89 -17.58 -3.35
CA ASP A 140 7.78 -17.29 -4.24
C ASP A 140 7.19 -15.91 -3.94
N ILE A 141 6.81 -15.23 -4.99
CA ILE A 141 6.14 -13.94 -4.89
C ILE A 141 4.67 -14.18 -4.57
N ILE A 142 4.17 -13.47 -3.56
CA ILE A 142 2.77 -13.52 -3.15
C ILE A 142 2.24 -12.09 -3.03
N ASN A 143 1.25 -11.77 -3.83
CA ASN A 143 0.52 -10.53 -3.72
C ASN A 143 -0.33 -10.51 -2.44
N ILE A 144 -0.20 -9.42 -1.67
CA ILE A 144 -0.91 -9.24 -0.42
C ILE A 144 -1.76 -7.97 -0.52
N GLY A 145 -3.08 -8.14 -0.43
CA GLY A 145 -4.02 -7.04 -0.58
C GLY A 145 -5.46 -7.45 -0.29
N THR A 146 -6.39 -6.55 -0.53
CA THR A 146 -7.83 -6.80 -0.37
C THR A 146 -8.49 -7.35 -1.62
N GLY A 147 -7.84 -7.22 -2.79
CA GLY A 147 -8.41 -7.53 -4.10
C GLY A 147 -9.49 -6.54 -4.55
N THR A 148 -9.69 -5.46 -3.82
CA THR A 148 -10.69 -4.42 -4.13
C THR A 148 -10.03 -3.05 -4.20
N ASP A 149 -10.54 -2.19 -5.06
CA ASP A 149 -10.04 -0.83 -5.23
C ASP A 149 -11.14 0.22 -5.01
N ILE A 150 -10.73 1.42 -4.64
CA ILE A 150 -11.58 2.59 -4.46
C ILE A 150 -11.00 3.76 -5.25
N SER A 151 -11.83 4.63 -5.86
CA SER A 151 -11.31 5.85 -6.48
C SER A 151 -10.84 6.84 -5.42
N ILE A 152 -9.86 7.67 -5.76
CA ILE A 152 -9.37 8.72 -4.84
C ILE A 152 -10.50 9.69 -4.47
N LYS A 153 -11.43 9.96 -5.39
CA LYS A 153 -12.62 10.76 -5.11
C LYS A 153 -13.53 10.11 -4.05
N GLN A 154 -13.81 8.81 -4.19
CA GLN A 154 -14.60 8.07 -3.19
C GLN A 154 -13.88 8.02 -1.84
N LEU A 155 -12.57 7.79 -1.85
CA LEU A 155 -11.75 7.78 -0.63
C LEU A 155 -11.78 9.15 0.06
N ALA A 156 -11.58 10.23 -0.69
CA ALA A 156 -11.62 11.60 -0.16
C ALA A 156 -12.99 11.91 0.47
N THR A 157 -14.08 11.55 -0.21
CA THR A 157 -15.45 11.71 0.33
C THR A 157 -15.65 10.93 1.63
N LEU A 158 -15.12 9.70 1.68
CA LEU A 158 -15.21 8.85 2.88
C LEU A 158 -14.43 9.46 4.05
N VAL A 159 -13.18 9.90 3.82
CA VAL A 159 -12.34 10.51 4.84
C VAL A 159 -12.93 11.84 5.32
N ALA A 160 -13.37 12.71 4.41
CA ALA A 160 -14.02 13.99 4.75
C ALA A 160 -15.23 13.78 5.67
N ARG A 161 -16.13 12.84 5.30
CA ARG A 161 -17.30 12.49 6.12
C ARG A 161 -16.91 12.01 7.52
N LYS A 162 -15.91 11.11 7.61
CA LYS A 162 -15.44 10.57 8.90
C LYS A 162 -14.69 11.58 9.75
N ALA A 163 -14.00 12.52 9.13
CA ALA A 163 -13.36 13.65 9.82
C ALA A 163 -14.37 14.71 10.32
N GLY A 164 -15.62 14.66 9.86
CA GLY A 164 -16.64 15.65 10.21
C GLY A 164 -16.61 16.91 9.32
N TYR A 165 -15.73 16.94 8.32
CA TYR A 165 -15.57 18.08 7.42
C TYR A 165 -16.82 18.34 6.58
N LYS A 166 -17.30 19.60 6.58
CA LYS A 166 -18.56 20.02 5.94
C LYS A 166 -18.35 20.97 4.74
N GLY A 167 -17.11 21.39 4.50
CA GLY A 167 -16.77 22.27 3.39
C GLY A 167 -16.74 21.56 2.04
N SER A 168 -16.36 22.29 1.00
CA SER A 168 -16.26 21.78 -0.37
C SER A 168 -14.88 21.18 -0.64
N VAL A 169 -14.84 20.22 -1.60
CA VAL A 169 -13.60 19.63 -2.12
C VAL A 169 -13.39 20.13 -3.54
N ILE A 170 -12.28 20.81 -3.77
CA ILE A 170 -11.87 21.33 -5.08
C ILE A 170 -10.80 20.40 -5.65
N TRP A 171 -10.95 20.02 -6.92
CA TRP A 171 -9.99 19.18 -7.62
C TRP A 171 -9.11 20.02 -8.54
N ASP A 172 -7.82 20.06 -8.28
CA ASP A 172 -6.83 20.71 -9.12
C ASP A 172 -6.39 19.75 -10.23
N THR A 173 -7.10 19.79 -11.36
CA THR A 173 -6.84 18.94 -12.53
C THR A 173 -5.58 19.33 -13.33
N SER A 174 -4.89 20.40 -12.97
CA SER A 174 -3.57 20.73 -13.55
C SER A 174 -2.48 19.76 -13.05
N MET A 175 -2.73 19.08 -11.94
CA MET A 175 -1.83 18.09 -11.35
C MET A 175 -2.15 16.68 -11.89
N PRO A 176 -1.14 15.82 -12.10
CA PRO A 176 -1.35 14.51 -12.70
C PRO A 176 -2.07 13.52 -11.76
N ASP A 177 -2.91 12.65 -12.33
CA ASP A 177 -3.57 11.55 -11.59
C ASP A 177 -2.63 10.36 -11.31
N GLY A 178 -1.51 10.26 -12.01
CA GLY A 178 -0.65 9.09 -12.00
C GLY A 178 -1.31 7.87 -12.67
N MET A 179 -0.91 6.66 -12.28
CA MET A 179 -1.48 5.42 -12.82
C MET A 179 -2.98 5.32 -12.52
N LEU A 180 -3.82 5.15 -13.55
CA LEU A 180 -5.29 5.17 -13.41
C LEU A 180 -5.84 4.04 -12.54
N LYS A 181 -5.25 2.85 -12.58
CA LYS A 181 -5.71 1.71 -11.76
C LYS A 181 -4.54 0.89 -11.26
N LYS A 182 -4.58 0.53 -9.97
CA LYS A 182 -3.58 -0.31 -9.33
C LYS A 182 -4.28 -1.23 -8.33
N ARG A 183 -4.59 -2.46 -8.77
CA ARG A 183 -5.23 -3.50 -7.97
C ARG A 183 -4.48 -4.81 -8.11
N MET A 184 -4.26 -5.50 -7.02
CA MET A 184 -3.55 -6.78 -6.98
C MET A 184 -4.49 -7.96 -7.30
N ASP A 185 -3.98 -8.95 -8.01
CA ASP A 185 -4.56 -10.30 -7.95
C ASP A 185 -4.07 -10.97 -6.68
N VAL A 186 -4.99 -11.30 -5.80
CA VAL A 186 -4.71 -11.89 -4.49
C VAL A 186 -5.08 -13.36 -4.41
N SER A 187 -5.28 -14.01 -5.55
CA SER A 187 -5.76 -15.40 -5.64
C SER A 187 -4.84 -16.38 -4.91
N LYS A 188 -3.52 -16.18 -4.97
CA LYS A 188 -2.55 -17.02 -4.24
C LYS A 188 -2.71 -16.89 -2.72
N MET A 189 -2.84 -15.66 -2.22
CA MET A 189 -3.06 -15.41 -0.80
C MET A 189 -4.36 -16.06 -0.31
N LEU A 190 -5.44 -15.92 -1.08
CA LEU A 190 -6.74 -16.52 -0.77
C LEU A 190 -6.68 -18.06 -0.79
N ALA A 191 -6.00 -18.65 -1.76
CA ALA A 191 -5.81 -20.12 -1.85
C ALA A 191 -5.03 -20.68 -0.65
N LEU A 192 -4.17 -19.87 -0.02
CA LEU A 192 -3.46 -20.22 1.21
C LEU A 192 -4.33 -20.05 2.48
N GLY A 193 -5.57 -19.60 2.33
CA GLY A 193 -6.55 -19.43 3.41
C GLY A 193 -6.47 -18.08 4.14
N PHE A 194 -5.80 -17.09 3.56
CA PHE A 194 -5.65 -15.77 4.17
C PHE A 194 -6.49 -14.71 3.48
N LYS A 195 -7.06 -13.80 4.28
CA LYS A 195 -7.76 -12.61 3.82
C LYS A 195 -7.64 -11.48 4.86
N PRO A 196 -7.60 -10.22 4.44
CA PRO A 196 -7.67 -9.08 5.34
C PRO A 196 -8.96 -9.10 6.17
N LYS A 197 -8.89 -8.60 7.40
CA LYS A 197 -10.00 -8.59 8.36
C LYS A 197 -10.46 -7.18 8.73
N ILE A 198 -9.61 -6.17 8.52
CA ILE A 198 -9.89 -4.80 8.93
C ILE A 198 -10.54 -4.05 7.76
N PRO A 199 -11.84 -3.69 7.87
CA PRO A 199 -12.50 -2.89 6.85
C PRO A 199 -11.85 -1.50 6.72
N LEU A 200 -11.77 -0.98 5.49
CA LEU A 200 -11.15 0.34 5.21
C LEU A 200 -11.76 1.45 6.08
N GLU A 201 -13.07 1.46 6.23
CA GLU A 201 -13.76 2.47 7.04
C GLU A 201 -13.31 2.45 8.51
N LYS A 202 -13.15 1.25 9.09
CA LYS A 202 -12.69 1.10 10.49
C LYS A 202 -11.23 1.56 10.65
N GLY A 203 -10.39 1.23 9.68
CA GLY A 203 -9.00 1.68 9.70
C GLY A 203 -8.87 3.20 9.57
N ILE A 204 -9.70 3.84 8.73
CA ILE A 204 -9.76 5.30 8.61
C ILE A 204 -10.17 5.95 9.95
N ASP A 205 -11.15 5.39 10.66
CA ASP A 205 -11.53 5.89 12.00
C ASP A 205 -10.35 5.86 12.97
N GLY A 206 -9.55 4.78 12.93
CA GLY A 206 -8.32 4.66 13.71
C GLY A 206 -7.30 5.74 13.39
N MET A 207 -7.02 5.97 12.10
CA MET A 207 -6.07 7.00 11.66
C MET A 207 -6.52 8.42 12.04
N ILE A 208 -7.81 8.73 11.88
CA ILE A 208 -8.35 10.04 12.29
C ILE A 208 -8.20 10.24 13.80
N SER A 209 -8.50 9.21 14.58
CA SER A 209 -8.35 9.25 16.05
C SER A 209 -6.89 9.47 16.46
N GLU A 210 -5.96 8.77 15.82
CA GLU A 210 -4.53 8.91 16.07
C GLU A 210 -4.04 10.32 15.69
N TYR A 211 -4.37 10.81 14.50
CA TYR A 211 -3.96 12.13 14.06
C TYR A 211 -4.49 13.24 14.99
N ARG A 212 -5.76 13.15 15.42
CA ARG A 212 -6.32 14.09 16.41
C ARG A 212 -5.58 14.09 17.74
N LYS A 213 -5.12 12.92 18.21
CA LYS A 213 -4.31 12.85 19.42
C LYS A 213 -2.96 13.54 19.25
N LEU A 214 -2.32 13.40 18.10
CA LEU A 214 -1.04 14.03 17.79
C LEU A 214 -1.15 15.57 17.67
N THR A 215 -2.30 16.08 17.23
CA THR A 215 -2.51 17.53 17.05
C THR A 215 -3.10 18.23 18.28
N ASN A 216 -3.65 17.49 19.23
CA ASN A 216 -4.22 18.01 20.48
C ASN A 216 -3.28 17.79 21.69
N ALA A 217 -2.09 17.22 21.49
CA ALA A 217 -1.06 17.02 22.49
C ALA A 217 -0.01 18.14 22.43
#